data_a63e3b9554d0ce294cb0b18be3b82422
#
_entry.id   a63e3b9554d0ce294cb0b18be3b82422
#
_cell.length_a   1.000
_cell.length_b   1.000
_cell.length_c   1.000
_cell.angle_alpha   90.00
_cell.angle_beta   90.00
_cell.angle_gamma   90.00
#
_symmetry.space_group_name_H-M   'P 1'
#
loop_
_entity.id
_entity.type
_entity.pdbx_description
1 polymer ?
#
loop_
_entity_poly.entity_id
_entity_poly.type
_entity_poly.pdbx_seq_one_letter_code
_entity_poly.pdbx_strand_id
1 'polypeptide(L)'
;MASIREIGAAIDRYRQTSGRQVWTWSTSYTQPQYLVAAHADHVGIHPMGDAIVKGLSATTFYWGPLLNAAGLEVEVHKAGAFKSAPEIFTSGRPSAESLAAQKSYMDDAWARLVTRLEARRGLVNGTVEKFIAGIAKDGTADKSLSVLFREAGLIDELETRDAYLQKLADKYAGGQVKDLKAIDATAYLAATETVPAEDTVAVLIAEGEITGMPELGGMTPDGINGVIDEIQEDPKVKALVVRVNSPGGDAVAAELIRARLVEYKKKTGNPVIISMGDTAASGGYWIATAGDRIVADPLSITGSIGVFAMSVHAEGLREELKVGRGGYRTTPLADFGNPAAAPGDVERRLIEGGVSRTYADFKKLVAESRNMSVEEVERVAQGRVWTGAQAVKFGLADAQGGLDEALRLACREAKLPAETASVLWEPVDTSWRGALRALLQNRAGAAVGKVLEVRQTLDALTAQSNRPLAWAPFEPAL
;
A
#
# COMPACT_ATOMS: atom_id res chain seq x y z
N MET A 1 5.42 -3.48 -3.31
CA MET A 1 6.87 -3.85 -3.37
C MET A 1 7.55 -3.77 -2.00
N ALA A 2 7.20 -2.80 -1.18
CA ALA A 2 7.67 -2.72 0.21
C ALA A 2 7.30 -3.97 1.01
N SER A 3 6.05 -4.43 0.91
CA SER A 3 5.58 -5.66 1.57
C SER A 3 6.41 -6.89 1.20
N ILE A 4 6.78 -7.04 -0.07
CA ILE A 4 7.65 -8.14 -0.54
C ILE A 4 9.02 -8.06 0.13
N ARG A 5 9.60 -6.85 0.20
CA ARG A 5 10.88 -6.63 0.86
C ARG A 5 10.81 -6.91 2.36
N GLU A 6 9.73 -6.51 3.02
CA GLU A 6 9.51 -6.74 4.46
C GLU A 6 9.42 -8.23 4.77
N ILE A 7 8.67 -9.00 3.97
CA ILE A 7 8.58 -10.47 4.12
C ILE A 7 9.97 -11.10 3.93
N GLY A 8 10.69 -10.71 2.87
CA GLY A 8 12.05 -11.17 2.64
C GLY A 8 13.01 -10.84 3.79
N ALA A 9 12.90 -9.62 4.35
CA ALA A 9 13.70 -9.21 5.52
C ALA A 9 13.35 -10.03 6.78
N ALA A 10 12.08 -10.40 6.95
CA ALA A 10 11.66 -11.27 8.06
C ALA A 10 12.27 -12.69 7.93
N ILE A 11 12.28 -13.24 6.70
CA ILE A 11 12.95 -14.51 6.42
C ILE A 11 14.44 -14.42 6.75
N ASP A 12 15.11 -13.33 6.34
CA ASP A 12 16.53 -13.13 6.63
C ASP A 12 16.80 -13.07 8.13
N ARG A 13 16.00 -12.32 8.88
CA ARG A 13 16.13 -12.27 10.35
C ARG A 13 15.93 -13.63 10.99
N TYR A 14 14.88 -14.35 10.59
CA TYR A 14 14.63 -15.70 11.11
C TYR A 14 15.85 -16.62 10.90
N ARG A 15 16.41 -16.62 9.70
CA ARG A 15 17.61 -17.42 9.38
C ARG A 15 18.81 -17.03 10.25
N GLN A 16 19.05 -15.73 10.40
CA GLN A 16 20.18 -15.20 11.18
C GLN A 16 20.03 -15.46 12.67
N THR A 17 18.83 -15.26 13.23
CA THR A 17 18.61 -15.39 14.68
C THR A 17 18.43 -16.84 15.13
N SER A 18 17.75 -17.67 14.34
CA SER A 18 17.48 -19.05 14.69
C SER A 18 18.58 -20.04 14.24
N GLY A 19 19.41 -19.65 13.26
CA GLY A 19 20.34 -20.54 12.58
C GLY A 19 19.67 -21.66 11.78
N ARG A 20 18.33 -21.58 11.63
CA ARG A 20 17.54 -22.59 10.91
C ARG A 20 17.42 -22.25 9.45
N GLN A 21 17.30 -23.27 8.60
CA GLN A 21 17.13 -23.11 7.18
C GLN A 21 15.67 -22.85 6.81
N VAL A 22 15.49 -22.06 5.77
CA VAL A 22 14.21 -21.81 5.11
C VAL A 22 14.28 -22.44 3.72
N TRP A 23 13.33 -23.31 3.42
CA TRP A 23 13.22 -24.01 2.15
C TRP A 23 11.91 -23.60 1.47
N THR A 24 11.95 -23.45 0.15
CA THR A 24 10.77 -23.13 -0.65
C THR A 24 10.72 -24.01 -1.88
N TRP A 25 9.50 -24.39 -2.25
CA TRP A 25 9.21 -25.12 -3.46
C TRP A 25 7.87 -24.65 -4.04
N SER A 26 7.81 -24.55 -5.35
CA SER A 26 6.57 -24.21 -6.06
C SER A 26 6.49 -24.90 -7.42
N THR A 27 5.28 -25.01 -7.96
CA THR A 27 5.10 -25.40 -9.38
C THR A 27 5.52 -24.28 -10.33
N SER A 28 5.37 -23.02 -9.92
CA SER A 28 5.81 -21.83 -10.67
C SER A 28 5.98 -20.65 -9.71
N TYR A 29 6.75 -19.65 -10.13
CA TYR A 29 6.94 -18.40 -9.40
C TYR A 29 6.60 -17.20 -10.26
N THR A 30 5.64 -16.41 -9.86
CA THR A 30 5.52 -15.02 -10.33
C THR A 30 6.69 -14.19 -9.81
N GLN A 31 6.98 -13.03 -10.42
CA GLN A 31 8.06 -12.16 -9.95
C GLN A 31 7.96 -11.82 -8.46
N PRO A 32 6.80 -11.39 -7.90
CA PRO A 32 6.68 -11.14 -6.46
C PRO A 32 6.99 -12.37 -5.60
N GLN A 33 6.46 -13.53 -5.96
CA GLN A 33 6.70 -14.77 -5.24
C GLN A 33 8.18 -15.17 -5.28
N TYR A 34 8.81 -15.05 -6.44
CA TYR A 34 10.23 -15.37 -6.59
C TYR A 34 11.12 -14.41 -5.77
N LEU A 35 10.81 -13.11 -5.75
CA LEU A 35 11.55 -12.14 -4.95
C LEU A 35 11.51 -12.46 -3.45
N VAL A 36 10.42 -13.03 -2.95
CA VAL A 36 10.34 -13.58 -1.57
C VAL A 36 11.12 -14.88 -1.45
N ALA A 37 10.90 -15.83 -2.36
CA ALA A 37 11.53 -17.14 -2.36
C ALA A 37 13.06 -17.06 -2.41
N ALA A 38 13.62 -16.07 -3.11
CA ALA A 38 15.06 -15.84 -3.22
C ALA A 38 15.78 -15.58 -1.87
N HIS A 39 15.03 -15.33 -0.79
CA HIS A 39 15.57 -15.21 0.56
C HIS A 39 15.74 -16.55 1.28
N ALA A 40 15.20 -17.65 0.71
CA ALA A 40 15.36 -18.99 1.25
C ALA A 40 16.78 -19.54 1.04
N ASP A 41 17.14 -20.55 1.83
CA ASP A 41 18.39 -21.31 1.68
C ASP A 41 18.33 -22.33 0.54
N HIS A 42 17.11 -22.76 0.19
CA HIS A 42 16.84 -23.64 -0.93
C HIS A 42 15.59 -23.17 -1.67
N VAL A 43 15.73 -22.99 -2.97
CA VAL A 43 14.66 -22.57 -3.88
C VAL A 43 14.48 -23.65 -4.94
N GLY A 44 13.49 -24.51 -4.76
CA GLY A 44 13.10 -25.56 -5.70
C GLY A 44 11.94 -25.12 -6.59
N ILE A 45 11.90 -25.63 -7.81
CA ILE A 45 10.77 -25.47 -8.73
C ILE A 45 10.49 -26.76 -9.46
N HIS A 46 9.23 -26.99 -9.81
CA HIS A 46 8.87 -28.14 -10.64
C HIS A 46 9.56 -28.09 -12.01
N PRO A 47 10.07 -29.23 -12.57
CA PRO A 47 10.79 -29.24 -13.86
C PRO A 47 9.98 -28.67 -15.03
N MET A 48 8.65 -28.77 -15.00
CA MET A 48 7.73 -28.19 -16.00
C MET A 48 7.18 -26.82 -15.57
N GLY A 49 7.70 -26.26 -14.48
CA GLY A 49 7.26 -24.97 -13.97
C GLY A 49 8.00 -23.81 -14.61
N ASP A 50 7.44 -22.62 -14.41
CA ASP A 50 8.03 -21.37 -14.89
C ASP A 50 8.30 -20.42 -13.73
N ALA A 51 9.44 -19.73 -13.82
CA ALA A 51 9.74 -18.60 -12.97
C ALA A 51 9.98 -17.38 -13.86
N ILE A 52 9.60 -16.20 -13.37
CA ILE A 52 9.75 -14.98 -14.16
C ILE A 52 10.30 -13.83 -13.31
N VAL A 53 11.34 -13.16 -13.84
CA VAL A 53 11.82 -11.85 -13.43
C VAL A 53 11.90 -11.00 -14.70
N LYS A 54 11.06 -10.00 -14.81
CA LYS A 54 10.84 -9.25 -16.06
C LYS A 54 11.03 -7.74 -15.96
N GLY A 55 11.27 -7.23 -14.75
CA GLY A 55 11.35 -5.79 -14.50
C GLY A 55 10.03 -5.19 -14.01
N LEU A 56 10.00 -3.88 -13.96
CA LEU A 56 8.82 -3.09 -13.57
C LEU A 56 8.24 -2.40 -14.80
N SER A 57 6.92 -2.34 -14.88
CA SER A 57 6.21 -1.57 -15.90
C SER A 57 5.03 -0.84 -15.27
N ALA A 58 4.75 0.36 -15.77
CA ALA A 58 3.58 1.15 -15.41
C ALA A 58 2.80 1.45 -16.70
N THR A 59 1.98 0.49 -17.12
CA THR A 59 1.09 0.67 -18.26
C THR A 59 -0.30 0.99 -17.76
N THR A 60 -0.85 2.12 -18.22
CA THR A 60 -2.21 2.53 -17.85
C THR A 60 -2.99 2.90 -19.10
N PHE A 61 -4.32 2.86 -18.98
CA PHE A 61 -5.22 3.28 -20.06
C PHE A 61 -5.55 4.76 -19.90
N TYR A 62 -5.61 5.47 -21.04
CA TYR A 62 -5.96 6.89 -21.13
C TYR A 62 -7.32 7.00 -21.80
N TRP A 63 -8.30 7.46 -21.05
CA TRP A 63 -9.71 7.50 -21.46
C TRP A 63 -10.12 8.84 -22.09
N GLY A 64 -9.25 9.86 -22.03
CA GLY A 64 -9.57 11.19 -22.54
C GLY A 64 -10.15 11.18 -23.96
N PRO A 65 -9.54 10.52 -24.96
CA PRO A 65 -10.10 10.46 -26.31
C PRO A 65 -11.47 9.79 -26.38
N LEU A 66 -11.70 8.74 -25.58
CA LEU A 66 -13.00 8.06 -25.52
C LEU A 66 -14.07 8.95 -24.90
N LEU A 67 -13.74 9.64 -23.79
CA LEU A 67 -14.68 10.55 -23.14
C LEU A 67 -15.06 11.70 -24.07
N ASN A 68 -14.09 12.31 -24.74
CA ASN A 68 -14.35 13.36 -25.73
C ASN A 68 -15.20 12.86 -26.90
N ALA A 69 -14.95 11.65 -27.40
CA ALA A 69 -15.77 11.04 -28.45
C ALA A 69 -17.21 10.73 -28.00
N ALA A 70 -17.43 10.56 -26.70
CA ALA A 70 -18.76 10.40 -26.10
C ALA A 70 -19.42 11.74 -25.73
N GLY A 71 -18.83 12.87 -26.11
CA GLY A 71 -19.33 14.21 -25.77
C GLY A 71 -19.23 14.56 -24.29
N LEU A 72 -18.36 13.83 -23.55
CA LEU A 72 -18.04 14.10 -22.14
C LEU A 72 -16.70 14.82 -22.07
N GLU A 73 -16.69 15.97 -21.46
CA GLU A 73 -15.49 16.77 -21.28
C GLU A 73 -15.04 16.73 -19.83
N VAL A 74 -13.74 16.55 -19.62
CA VAL A 74 -13.12 16.53 -18.29
C VAL A 74 -12.24 17.76 -18.14
N GLU A 75 -12.63 18.65 -17.25
CA GLU A 75 -11.84 19.83 -16.88
C GLU A 75 -11.05 19.55 -15.60
N VAL A 76 -9.74 19.84 -15.62
CA VAL A 76 -8.82 19.59 -14.52
C VAL A 76 -8.11 20.88 -14.11
N HIS A 77 -8.23 21.22 -12.84
CA HIS A 77 -7.45 22.27 -12.18
C HIS A 77 -6.43 21.60 -11.26
N LYS A 78 -5.13 21.81 -11.48
CA LYS A 78 -4.08 21.14 -10.68
C LYS A 78 -3.01 22.11 -10.20
N ALA A 79 -2.46 21.84 -9.03
CA ALA A 79 -1.27 22.48 -8.48
C ALA A 79 -0.17 21.44 -8.32
N GLY A 80 0.95 21.69 -9.00
CA GLY A 80 2.09 20.76 -9.11
C GLY A 80 2.25 20.23 -10.53
N ALA A 81 3.41 20.52 -11.15
CA ALA A 81 3.70 20.15 -12.55
C ALA A 81 3.67 18.63 -12.79
N PHE A 82 4.02 17.84 -11.78
CA PHE A 82 4.08 16.37 -11.82
C PHE A 82 2.82 15.68 -11.29
N LYS A 83 1.75 16.45 -10.94
CA LYS A 83 0.47 15.86 -10.52
C LYS A 83 -0.26 15.32 -11.74
N SER A 84 0.04 14.08 -12.11
CA SER A 84 -0.39 13.44 -13.35
C SER A 84 -1.58 12.48 -13.20
N ALA A 85 -2.06 12.24 -11.98
CA ALA A 85 -3.19 11.33 -11.75
C ALA A 85 -4.42 11.60 -12.65
N PRO A 86 -4.85 12.86 -12.88
CA PRO A 86 -6.01 13.11 -13.73
C PRO A 86 -5.73 13.00 -15.25
N GLU A 87 -4.49 12.83 -15.69
CA GLU A 87 -4.15 12.74 -17.12
C GLU A 87 -4.83 11.57 -17.83
N ILE A 88 -5.13 10.51 -17.12
CA ILE A 88 -5.85 9.35 -17.67
C ILE A 88 -7.24 9.71 -18.20
N PHE A 89 -7.85 10.77 -17.70
CA PHE A 89 -9.18 11.23 -18.12
C PHE A 89 -9.14 12.38 -19.15
N THR A 90 -7.98 13.04 -19.32
CA THR A 90 -7.87 14.23 -20.19
C THR A 90 -6.97 14.01 -21.40
N SER A 91 -6.12 13.00 -21.37
CA SER A 91 -5.10 12.74 -22.39
C SER A 91 -5.26 11.38 -23.04
N GLY A 92 -4.60 11.16 -24.19
CA GLY A 92 -4.45 9.85 -24.83
C GLY A 92 -3.11 9.17 -24.52
N ARG A 93 -2.23 9.84 -23.76
CA ARG A 93 -0.87 9.37 -23.41
C ARG A 93 -0.32 10.15 -22.21
N PRO A 94 0.71 9.61 -21.52
CA PRO A 94 1.36 10.33 -20.44
C PRO A 94 2.07 11.60 -20.90
N SER A 95 2.11 12.61 -20.05
CA SER A 95 2.97 13.80 -20.23
C SER A 95 4.45 13.47 -20.05
N ALA A 96 5.33 14.39 -20.50
CA ALA A 96 6.77 14.28 -20.28
C ALA A 96 7.12 14.26 -18.78
N GLU A 97 6.42 15.07 -17.98
CA GLU A 97 6.54 15.15 -16.52
C GLU A 97 6.14 13.83 -15.86
N SER A 98 5.02 13.23 -16.30
CA SER A 98 4.56 11.92 -15.83
C SER A 98 5.60 10.84 -16.10
N LEU A 99 6.12 10.77 -17.34
CA LEU A 99 7.16 9.80 -17.73
C LEU A 99 8.45 10.02 -16.95
N ALA A 100 8.87 11.28 -16.74
CA ALA A 100 10.07 11.59 -15.97
C ALA A 100 9.94 11.16 -14.50
N ALA A 101 8.78 11.38 -13.89
CA ALA A 101 8.51 10.91 -12.54
C ALA A 101 8.51 9.38 -12.46
N GLN A 102 7.78 8.70 -13.37
CA GLN A 102 7.74 7.25 -13.44
C GLN A 102 9.15 6.65 -13.58
N LYS A 103 9.94 7.16 -14.52
CA LYS A 103 11.32 6.71 -14.73
C LYS A 103 12.15 6.84 -13.44
N SER A 104 12.05 7.98 -12.75
CA SER A 104 12.84 8.25 -11.55
C SER A 104 12.60 7.23 -10.44
N TYR A 105 11.34 6.96 -10.07
CA TYR A 105 11.07 6.02 -8.98
C TYR A 105 11.16 4.56 -9.41
N MET A 106 10.85 4.22 -10.67
CA MET A 106 10.92 2.85 -11.15
C MET A 106 12.35 2.38 -11.33
N ASP A 107 13.23 3.21 -11.88
CA ASP A 107 14.65 2.89 -12.03
C ASP A 107 15.31 2.69 -10.64
N ASP A 108 15.03 3.57 -9.67
CA ASP A 108 15.55 3.44 -8.31
C ASP A 108 15.03 2.17 -7.62
N ALA A 109 13.73 1.89 -7.74
CA ALA A 109 13.12 0.69 -7.17
C ALA A 109 13.69 -0.59 -7.80
N TRP A 110 13.80 -0.62 -9.13
CA TRP A 110 14.34 -1.77 -9.86
C TRP A 110 15.80 -2.05 -9.50
N ALA A 111 16.64 -1.03 -9.50
CA ALA A 111 18.05 -1.17 -9.12
C ALA A 111 18.21 -1.76 -7.71
N ARG A 112 17.37 -1.33 -6.75
CA ARG A 112 17.37 -1.89 -5.38
C ARG A 112 16.92 -3.34 -5.33
N LEU A 113 15.86 -3.69 -6.09
CA LEU A 113 15.37 -5.08 -6.17
C LEU A 113 16.43 -6.01 -6.75
N VAL A 114 17.06 -5.63 -7.87
CA VAL A 114 18.11 -6.42 -8.52
C VAL A 114 19.32 -6.60 -7.60
N THR A 115 19.82 -5.50 -7.03
CA THR A 115 20.97 -5.55 -6.11
C THR A 115 20.71 -6.50 -4.95
N ARG A 116 19.51 -6.45 -4.37
CA ARG A 116 19.14 -7.34 -3.26
C ARG A 116 19.02 -8.78 -3.71
N LEU A 117 18.38 -9.04 -4.85
CA LEU A 117 18.21 -10.38 -5.42
C LEU A 117 19.57 -11.01 -5.70
N GLU A 118 20.47 -10.30 -6.36
CA GLU A 118 21.83 -10.78 -6.68
C GLU A 118 22.62 -11.08 -5.42
N ALA A 119 22.56 -10.19 -4.42
CA ALA A 119 23.21 -10.42 -3.12
C ALA A 119 22.65 -11.65 -2.41
N ARG A 120 21.34 -11.89 -2.45
CA ARG A 120 20.69 -13.05 -1.81
C ARG A 120 21.01 -14.36 -2.50
N ARG A 121 21.14 -14.35 -3.80
CA ARG A 121 21.50 -15.53 -4.59
C ARG A 121 23.01 -15.73 -4.75
N GLY A 122 23.82 -14.85 -4.17
CA GLY A 122 25.28 -14.90 -4.31
C GLY A 122 25.76 -14.68 -5.74
N LEU A 123 25.00 -13.91 -6.54
CA LEU A 123 25.29 -13.63 -7.94
C LEU A 123 26.19 -12.41 -8.09
N VAL A 124 26.92 -12.36 -9.18
CA VAL A 124 27.71 -11.19 -9.57
C VAL A 124 26.74 -10.07 -10.01
N ASN A 125 27.04 -8.83 -9.63
CA ASN A 125 26.25 -7.68 -10.02
C ASN A 125 26.06 -7.60 -11.55
N GLY A 126 24.83 -7.36 -11.97
CA GLY A 126 24.43 -7.29 -13.39
C GLY A 126 24.08 -8.67 -14.00
N THR A 127 24.07 -9.75 -13.22
CA THR A 127 23.66 -11.09 -13.69
C THR A 127 22.18 -11.10 -14.07
N VAL A 128 21.30 -10.52 -13.25
CA VAL A 128 19.84 -10.49 -13.50
C VAL A 128 19.54 -9.68 -14.77
N GLU A 129 20.18 -8.55 -14.94
CA GLU A 129 19.98 -7.71 -16.14
C GLU A 129 20.46 -8.41 -17.42
N LYS A 130 21.61 -9.07 -17.37
CA LYS A 130 22.12 -9.87 -18.49
C LYS A 130 21.20 -11.03 -18.82
N PHE A 131 20.68 -11.70 -17.79
CA PHE A 131 19.72 -12.79 -17.94
C PHE A 131 18.45 -12.33 -18.65
N ILE A 132 17.84 -11.21 -18.21
CA ILE A 132 16.65 -10.63 -18.82
C ILE A 132 16.93 -10.20 -20.27
N ALA A 133 18.06 -9.54 -20.51
CA ALA A 133 18.46 -9.11 -21.85
C ALA A 133 18.69 -10.31 -22.78
N GLY A 134 19.26 -11.40 -22.29
CA GLY A 134 19.42 -12.65 -23.04
C GLY A 134 18.09 -13.24 -23.47
N ILE A 135 17.14 -13.36 -22.55
CA ILE A 135 15.79 -13.85 -22.87
C ILE A 135 15.07 -12.91 -23.85
N ALA A 136 15.18 -11.59 -23.64
CA ALA A 136 14.55 -10.61 -24.53
C ALA A 136 15.10 -10.66 -25.97
N LYS A 137 16.37 -11.01 -26.14
CA LYS A 137 17.03 -11.12 -27.44
C LYS A 137 16.78 -12.46 -28.11
N ASP A 138 17.01 -13.54 -27.40
CA ASP A 138 17.13 -14.88 -27.98
C ASP A 138 15.93 -15.80 -27.68
N GLY A 139 14.98 -15.31 -26.86
CA GLY A 139 13.88 -16.12 -26.33
C GLY A 139 14.39 -17.19 -25.37
N THR A 140 13.66 -18.28 -25.28
CA THR A 140 14.06 -19.44 -24.46
C THR A 140 14.73 -20.55 -25.30
N ALA A 141 14.76 -20.38 -26.61
CA ALA A 141 15.16 -21.40 -27.55
C ALA A 141 14.45 -22.74 -27.27
N ASP A 142 15.19 -23.79 -27.03
CA ASP A 142 14.71 -25.15 -26.71
C ASP A 142 14.71 -25.46 -25.19
N LYS A 143 15.00 -24.48 -24.34
CA LYS A 143 15.00 -24.64 -22.88
C LYS A 143 13.76 -24.00 -22.23
N SER A 144 13.28 -24.59 -21.14
CA SER A 144 12.25 -23.92 -20.30
C SER A 144 12.84 -22.78 -19.49
N LEU A 145 12.00 -21.83 -19.08
CA LEU A 145 12.42 -20.74 -18.18
C LEU A 145 13.02 -21.27 -16.86
N SER A 146 12.46 -22.34 -16.29
CA SER A 146 13.00 -22.98 -15.09
C SER A 146 14.42 -23.49 -15.26
N VAL A 147 14.74 -24.07 -16.41
CA VAL A 147 16.11 -24.49 -16.75
C VAL A 147 17.05 -23.30 -16.83
N LEU A 148 16.64 -22.23 -17.53
CA LEU A 148 17.43 -20.99 -17.65
C LEU A 148 17.65 -20.33 -16.27
N PHE A 149 16.62 -20.31 -15.41
CA PHE A 149 16.75 -19.79 -14.04
C PHE A 149 17.78 -20.58 -13.22
N ARG A 150 17.77 -21.90 -13.33
CA ARG A 150 18.76 -22.74 -12.64
C ARG A 150 20.17 -22.49 -13.18
N GLU A 151 20.36 -22.45 -14.49
CA GLU A 151 21.66 -22.17 -15.13
C GLU A 151 22.22 -20.80 -14.74
N ALA A 152 21.35 -19.81 -14.54
CA ALA A 152 21.70 -18.48 -14.06
C ALA A 152 21.95 -18.41 -12.54
N GLY A 153 21.75 -19.49 -11.78
CA GLY A 153 21.88 -19.53 -10.33
C GLY A 153 20.74 -18.82 -9.58
N LEU A 154 19.65 -18.52 -10.29
CA LEU A 154 18.47 -17.86 -9.69
C LEU A 154 17.63 -18.82 -8.86
N ILE A 155 17.60 -20.11 -9.19
CA ILE A 155 17.03 -21.19 -8.37
C ILE A 155 18.07 -22.30 -8.17
N ASP A 156 17.86 -23.11 -7.14
CA ASP A 156 18.84 -24.16 -6.80
C ASP A 156 18.54 -25.43 -7.56
N GLU A 157 17.27 -25.83 -7.67
CA GLU A 157 16.96 -27.15 -8.19
C GLU A 157 15.63 -27.24 -8.94
N LEU A 158 15.64 -28.09 -9.99
CA LEU A 158 14.42 -28.54 -10.67
C LEU A 158 14.01 -29.88 -10.06
N GLU A 159 12.92 -29.89 -9.32
CA GLU A 159 12.51 -31.06 -8.57
C GLU A 159 10.99 -31.19 -8.46
N THR A 160 10.49 -32.42 -8.43
CA THR A 160 9.07 -32.68 -8.15
C THR A 160 8.79 -32.44 -6.66
N ARG A 161 7.51 -32.27 -6.32
CA ARG A 161 7.10 -32.12 -4.91
C ARG A 161 7.54 -33.31 -4.06
N ASP A 162 7.45 -34.51 -4.60
CA ASP A 162 7.83 -35.74 -3.89
C ASP A 162 9.34 -35.76 -3.63
N ALA A 163 10.17 -35.39 -4.60
CA ALA A 163 11.61 -35.28 -4.44
C ALA A 163 11.97 -34.21 -3.38
N TYR A 164 11.29 -33.05 -3.40
CA TYR A 164 11.46 -32.03 -2.39
C TYR A 164 11.11 -32.53 -0.98
N LEU A 165 9.95 -33.20 -0.83
CA LEU A 165 9.53 -33.77 0.46
C LEU A 165 10.48 -34.88 0.92
N GLN A 166 11.01 -35.71 0.00
CA GLN A 166 11.98 -36.72 0.33
C GLN A 166 13.27 -36.12 0.89
N LYS A 167 13.77 -35.03 0.30
CA LYS A 167 14.94 -34.31 0.84
C LYS A 167 14.71 -33.76 2.24
N LEU A 168 13.51 -33.24 2.50
CA LEU A 168 13.14 -32.80 3.85
C LEU A 168 13.09 -33.99 4.81
N ALA A 169 12.54 -35.12 4.37
CA ALA A 169 12.50 -36.35 5.18
C ALA A 169 13.90 -36.91 5.47
N ASP A 170 14.78 -36.95 4.48
CA ASP A 170 16.17 -37.39 4.63
C ASP A 170 16.90 -36.53 5.67
N LYS A 171 16.61 -35.25 5.67
CA LYS A 171 17.26 -34.30 6.58
C LYS A 171 16.67 -34.28 7.99
N TYR A 172 15.35 -34.42 8.13
CA TYR A 172 14.64 -34.14 9.38
C TYR A 172 13.82 -35.31 9.94
N ALA A 173 13.63 -36.40 9.17
CA ALA A 173 12.73 -37.49 9.53
C ALA A 173 13.32 -38.89 9.25
N GLY A 174 14.65 -39.01 9.23
CA GLY A 174 15.31 -40.31 9.01
C GLY A 174 14.97 -41.00 7.69
N GLY A 175 14.65 -40.20 6.65
CA GLY A 175 14.37 -40.68 5.30
C GLY A 175 12.91 -41.07 5.04
N GLN A 176 12.01 -40.93 6.01
CA GLN A 176 10.60 -41.32 5.82
C GLN A 176 9.69 -40.08 5.77
N VAL A 177 9.10 -39.80 4.60
CA VAL A 177 8.19 -38.64 4.40
C VAL A 177 7.01 -38.66 5.38
N LYS A 178 6.48 -39.86 5.69
CA LYS A 178 5.38 -40.02 6.66
C LYS A 178 5.73 -39.58 8.09
N ASP A 179 7.02 -39.53 8.42
CA ASP A 179 7.52 -39.20 9.74
C ASP A 179 7.92 -37.71 9.87
N LEU A 180 7.74 -36.92 8.77
CA LEU A 180 7.90 -35.47 8.81
C LEU A 180 6.87 -34.87 9.77
N LYS A 181 7.36 -34.26 10.86
CA LYS A 181 6.52 -33.48 11.77
C LYS A 181 6.40 -32.05 11.25
N ALA A 182 5.22 -31.71 10.75
CA ALA A 182 4.92 -30.39 10.27
C ALA A 182 3.74 -29.79 11.04
N ILE A 183 3.77 -28.51 11.25
CA ILE A 183 2.66 -27.71 11.77
C ILE A 183 2.31 -26.66 10.74
N ASP A 184 1.02 -26.45 10.53
CA ASP A 184 0.53 -25.37 9.68
C ASP A 184 0.86 -24.00 10.31
N ALA A 185 1.13 -23.00 9.47
CA ALA A 185 1.51 -21.66 9.93
C ALA A 185 0.42 -20.99 10.79
N THR A 186 -0.85 -21.17 10.44
CA THR A 186 -1.98 -20.63 11.22
C THR A 186 -2.06 -21.28 12.59
N ALA A 187 -1.91 -22.62 12.65
CA ALA A 187 -1.89 -23.36 13.91
C ALA A 187 -0.67 -22.99 14.77
N TYR A 188 0.48 -22.75 14.14
CA TYR A 188 1.68 -22.27 14.83
C TYR A 188 1.47 -20.89 15.44
N LEU A 189 0.93 -19.95 14.68
CA LEU A 189 0.64 -18.59 15.14
C LEU A 189 -0.34 -18.61 16.32
N ALA A 190 -1.44 -19.37 16.21
CA ALA A 190 -2.41 -19.52 17.32
C ALA A 190 -1.78 -20.14 18.58
N ALA A 191 -0.85 -21.09 18.42
CA ALA A 191 -0.15 -21.71 19.55
C ALA A 191 0.94 -20.82 20.17
N THR A 192 1.41 -19.82 19.45
CA THR A 192 2.48 -18.91 19.89
C THR A 192 1.96 -17.50 20.19
N GLU A 193 0.65 -17.30 20.11
CA GLU A 193 0.02 -16.04 20.47
C GLU A 193 0.39 -15.65 21.91
N THR A 194 1.05 -14.51 22.06
CA THR A 194 1.46 -14.00 23.38
C THR A 194 0.34 -13.17 23.97
N VAL A 195 0.05 -13.38 25.26
CA VAL A 195 -0.83 -12.50 26.01
C VAL A 195 -0.21 -11.09 26.02
N PRO A 196 -0.95 -10.04 25.69
CA PRO A 196 -0.44 -8.68 25.72
C PRO A 196 0.18 -8.34 27.08
N ALA A 197 1.40 -7.80 27.06
CA ALA A 197 2.06 -7.27 28.25
C ALA A 197 1.28 -6.09 28.85
N GLU A 198 1.72 -5.58 30.00
CA GLU A 198 1.08 -4.40 30.63
C GLU A 198 1.21 -3.16 29.75
N ASP A 199 2.35 -3.00 29.04
CA ASP A 199 2.59 -1.90 28.11
C ASP A 199 2.56 -2.38 26.66
N THR A 200 1.79 -1.69 25.81
CA THR A 200 1.55 -2.08 24.42
C THR A 200 1.91 -0.95 23.45
N VAL A 201 2.25 -1.36 22.21
CA VAL A 201 2.31 -0.49 21.03
C VAL A 201 1.12 -0.84 20.16
N ALA A 202 0.18 0.09 19.98
CA ALA A 202 -0.94 -0.12 19.05
C ALA A 202 -0.46 0.07 17.61
N VAL A 203 -0.99 -0.76 16.69
CA VAL A 203 -0.77 -0.63 15.25
C VAL A 203 -2.09 -0.40 14.56
N LEU A 204 -2.31 0.84 14.11
CA LEU A 204 -3.46 1.23 13.30
C LEU A 204 -3.14 1.02 11.82
N ILE A 205 -3.93 0.22 11.12
CA ILE A 205 -3.79 0.00 9.68
C ILE A 205 -4.69 0.99 8.94
N ALA A 206 -4.06 1.93 8.23
CA ALA A 206 -4.71 2.94 7.41
C ALA A 206 -4.51 2.58 5.93
N GLU A 207 -5.43 1.78 5.37
CA GLU A 207 -5.31 1.18 4.04
C GLU A 207 -6.45 1.58 3.11
N GLY A 208 -6.11 1.81 1.84
CA GLY A 208 -7.06 2.12 0.78
C GLY A 208 -7.10 3.60 0.40
N GLU A 209 -7.98 3.94 -0.55
CA GLU A 209 -8.23 5.32 -0.96
C GLU A 209 -8.95 6.09 0.14
N ILE A 210 -8.54 7.34 0.37
CA ILE A 210 -9.15 8.20 1.38
C ILE A 210 -10.39 8.86 0.79
N THR A 211 -11.53 8.65 1.42
CA THR A 211 -12.82 9.20 0.95
C THR A 211 -13.63 9.78 2.09
N GLY A 212 -14.36 10.87 1.80
CA GLY A 212 -15.40 11.39 2.67
C GLY A 212 -16.77 10.72 2.48
N MET A 213 -16.88 9.79 1.52
CA MET A 213 -18.13 9.13 1.13
C MET A 213 -18.04 7.63 1.41
N PRO A 214 -18.63 7.12 2.50
CA PRO A 214 -18.58 5.71 2.88
C PRO A 214 -19.10 4.76 1.79
N GLU A 215 -20.01 5.22 0.95
CA GLU A 215 -20.64 4.43 -0.12
C GLU A 215 -19.66 4.03 -1.23
N LEU A 216 -18.55 4.77 -1.38
CA LEU A 216 -17.52 4.49 -2.37
C LEU A 216 -16.53 3.40 -1.90
N GLY A 217 -16.63 2.99 -0.64
CA GLY A 217 -15.61 2.15 0.01
C GLY A 217 -14.33 2.94 0.29
N GLY A 218 -13.31 2.26 0.81
CA GLY A 218 -12.04 2.89 1.15
C GLY A 218 -11.96 3.35 2.60
N MET A 219 -10.95 4.17 2.89
CA MET A 219 -10.65 4.68 4.23
C MET A 219 -11.41 5.98 4.49
N THR A 220 -12.28 5.97 5.50
CA THR A 220 -13.06 7.13 5.90
C THR A 220 -12.56 7.74 7.21
N PRO A 221 -12.73 9.07 7.43
CA PRO A 221 -12.41 9.68 8.71
C PRO A 221 -13.13 9.02 9.89
N ASP A 222 -14.41 8.70 9.76
CA ASP A 222 -15.18 8.10 10.85
C ASP A 222 -14.64 6.71 11.24
N GLY A 223 -14.29 5.89 10.24
CA GLY A 223 -13.72 4.57 10.50
C GLY A 223 -12.36 4.65 11.22
N ILE A 224 -11.46 5.48 10.72
CA ILE A 224 -10.11 5.67 11.32
C ILE A 224 -10.20 6.33 12.69
N ASN A 225 -10.99 7.41 12.81
CA ASN A 225 -11.09 8.17 14.05
C ASN A 225 -11.73 7.34 15.16
N GLY A 226 -12.72 6.48 14.83
CA GLY A 226 -13.31 5.56 15.80
C GLY A 226 -12.28 4.60 16.40
N VAL A 227 -11.39 4.03 15.57
CA VAL A 227 -10.31 3.17 16.08
C VAL A 227 -9.29 3.97 16.91
N ILE A 228 -8.98 5.22 16.53
CA ILE A 228 -8.11 6.09 17.35
C ILE A 228 -8.77 6.38 18.71
N ASP A 229 -10.10 6.53 18.77
CA ASP A 229 -10.82 6.74 20.02
C ASP A 229 -10.71 5.51 20.93
N GLU A 230 -10.88 4.29 20.38
CA GLU A 230 -10.72 3.03 21.14
C GLU A 230 -9.28 2.89 21.66
N ILE A 231 -8.27 3.13 20.83
CA ILE A 231 -6.85 3.10 21.21
C ILE A 231 -6.55 4.12 22.31
N GLN A 232 -7.15 5.32 22.24
CA GLN A 232 -6.93 6.39 23.22
C GLN A 232 -7.46 6.02 24.61
N GLU A 233 -8.52 5.21 24.70
CA GLU A 233 -9.12 4.80 25.96
C GLU A 233 -8.37 3.64 26.63
N ASP A 234 -7.49 2.92 25.91
CA ASP A 234 -6.69 1.84 26.49
C ASP A 234 -5.45 2.41 27.22
N PRO A 235 -5.40 2.37 28.57
CA PRO A 235 -4.27 2.89 29.33
C PRO A 235 -2.97 2.09 29.16
N LYS A 236 -3.05 0.88 28.58
CA LYS A 236 -1.87 0.06 28.27
C LYS A 236 -1.12 0.55 27.04
N VAL A 237 -1.79 1.27 26.14
CA VAL A 237 -1.15 1.80 24.95
C VAL A 237 -0.21 2.94 25.30
N LYS A 238 1.06 2.80 24.98
CA LYS A 238 2.13 3.78 25.23
C LYS A 238 2.70 4.40 23.95
N ALA A 239 2.42 3.82 22.79
CA ALA A 239 2.78 4.36 21.50
C ALA A 239 1.77 3.92 20.44
N LEU A 240 1.64 4.70 19.38
CA LEU A 240 0.82 4.37 18.22
C LEU A 240 1.69 4.31 16.96
N VAL A 241 1.65 3.19 16.25
CA VAL A 241 2.20 3.07 14.90
C VAL A 241 1.02 3.13 13.93
N VAL A 242 1.06 4.10 13.01
CA VAL A 242 0.07 4.19 11.93
C VAL A 242 0.70 3.63 10.66
N ARG A 243 0.24 2.45 10.24
CA ARG A 243 0.65 1.81 8.99
C ARG A 243 -0.17 2.36 7.85
N VAL A 244 0.40 3.27 7.06
CA VAL A 244 -0.27 3.91 5.93
C VAL A 244 0.02 3.15 4.65
N ASN A 245 -1.04 2.62 4.01
CA ASN A 245 -0.98 2.01 2.67
C ASN A 245 -2.08 2.62 1.78
N SER A 246 -1.87 3.87 1.35
CA SER A 246 -2.86 4.68 0.65
C SER A 246 -2.27 5.49 -0.50
N PRO A 247 -2.90 5.51 -1.68
CA PRO A 247 -2.53 6.40 -2.78
C PRO A 247 -2.93 7.87 -2.52
N GLY A 248 -3.72 8.12 -1.49
CA GLY A 248 -4.33 9.39 -1.17
C GLY A 248 -5.83 9.38 -1.40
N GLY A 249 -6.41 10.53 -1.76
CA GLY A 249 -7.83 10.73 -1.99
C GLY A 249 -8.28 12.12 -1.56
N ASP A 250 -9.46 12.22 -0.94
CA ASP A 250 -10.05 13.48 -0.51
C ASP A 250 -9.18 14.21 0.52
N ALA A 251 -8.86 15.48 0.24
CA ALA A 251 -7.97 16.28 1.08
C ALA A 251 -8.58 16.63 2.43
N VAL A 252 -9.91 16.86 2.49
CA VAL A 252 -10.61 17.18 3.73
C VAL A 252 -10.67 15.93 4.62
N ALA A 253 -10.98 14.78 4.04
CA ALA A 253 -10.96 13.53 4.77
C ALA A 253 -9.56 13.19 5.32
N ALA A 254 -8.51 13.41 4.52
CA ALA A 254 -7.12 13.26 4.98
C ALA A 254 -6.78 14.20 6.14
N GLU A 255 -7.23 15.46 6.09
CA GLU A 255 -7.04 16.41 7.18
C GLU A 255 -7.79 16.02 8.45
N LEU A 256 -9.02 15.53 8.35
CA LEU A 256 -9.79 15.08 9.51
C LEU A 256 -9.07 13.92 10.25
N ILE A 257 -8.50 12.98 9.49
CA ILE A 257 -7.69 11.89 10.08
C ILE A 257 -6.40 12.45 10.70
N ARG A 258 -5.68 13.30 9.97
CA ARG A 258 -4.45 13.92 10.45
C ARG A 258 -4.67 14.70 11.75
N ALA A 259 -5.70 15.55 11.78
CA ALA A 259 -6.06 16.36 12.93
C ALA A 259 -6.39 15.49 14.15
N ARG A 260 -7.08 14.37 13.95
CA ARG A 260 -7.39 13.42 15.03
C ARG A 260 -6.13 12.76 15.62
N LEU A 261 -5.14 12.41 14.77
CA LEU A 261 -3.85 11.91 15.25
C LEU A 261 -3.08 12.97 16.06
N VAL A 262 -3.09 14.22 15.62
CA VAL A 262 -2.48 15.32 16.37
C VAL A 262 -3.19 15.52 17.72
N GLU A 263 -4.52 15.43 17.76
CA GLU A 263 -5.28 15.51 18.99
C GLU A 263 -4.98 14.33 19.94
N TYR A 264 -4.89 13.11 19.42
CA TYR A 264 -4.47 11.92 20.16
C TYR A 264 -3.12 12.15 20.86
N LYS A 265 -2.10 12.61 20.13
CA LYS A 265 -0.79 12.94 20.70
C LYS A 265 -0.89 13.97 21.82
N LYS A 266 -1.67 15.02 21.61
CA LYS A 266 -1.83 16.10 22.60
C LYS A 266 -2.52 15.61 23.87
N LYS A 267 -3.51 14.72 23.77
CA LYS A 267 -4.27 14.19 24.90
C LYS A 267 -3.52 13.13 25.68
N THR A 268 -2.85 12.22 24.99
CA THR A 268 -2.21 11.05 25.64
C THR A 268 -0.74 11.30 25.99
N GLY A 269 -0.06 12.17 25.24
CA GLY A 269 1.40 12.31 25.29
C GLY A 269 2.14 11.14 24.62
N ASN A 270 1.44 10.18 24.04
CA ASN A 270 2.04 9.01 23.39
C ASN A 270 2.61 9.38 22.02
N PRO A 271 3.81 8.87 21.67
CA PRO A 271 4.38 9.09 20.35
C PRO A 271 3.58 8.39 19.26
N VAL A 272 3.48 9.05 18.11
CA VAL A 272 2.87 8.53 16.88
C VAL A 272 3.96 8.33 15.83
N ILE A 273 4.18 7.08 15.42
CA ILE A 273 5.15 6.72 14.40
C ILE A 273 4.41 6.31 13.13
N ILE A 274 4.75 6.93 12.01
CA ILE A 274 4.21 6.54 10.71
C ILE A 274 5.07 5.43 10.10
N SER A 275 4.44 4.36 9.67
CA SER A 275 5.04 3.30 8.87
C SER A 275 4.43 3.31 7.49
N MET A 276 5.21 3.67 6.47
CA MET A 276 4.74 3.66 5.09
C MET A 276 4.74 2.24 4.54
N GLY A 277 3.60 1.79 4.00
CA GLY A 277 3.42 0.53 3.29
C GLY A 277 3.94 0.56 1.87
N ASP A 278 3.27 -0.15 0.96
CA ASP A 278 3.62 -0.11 -0.47
C ASP A 278 3.42 1.29 -1.05
N THR A 279 2.39 2.00 -0.60
CA THR A 279 2.09 3.37 -1.02
C THR A 279 1.67 4.22 0.18
N ALA A 280 2.23 5.41 0.31
CA ALA A 280 1.79 6.44 1.26
C ALA A 280 1.97 7.82 0.59
N ALA A 281 1.08 8.12 -0.35
CA ALA A 281 1.23 9.25 -1.26
C ALA A 281 0.02 10.21 -1.19
N SER A 282 0.21 11.47 -1.60
CA SER A 282 -0.85 12.48 -1.64
C SER A 282 -1.55 12.61 -0.28
N GLY A 283 -2.86 12.34 -0.16
CA GLY A 283 -3.58 12.31 1.11
C GLY A 283 -2.96 11.36 2.14
N GLY A 284 -2.36 10.23 1.70
CA GLY A 284 -1.61 9.33 2.59
C GLY A 284 -0.35 9.97 3.17
N TYR A 285 0.35 10.82 2.39
CA TYR A 285 1.47 11.62 2.91
C TYR A 285 0.95 12.78 3.78
N TRP A 286 -0.22 13.35 3.46
CA TRP A 286 -0.89 14.34 4.31
C TRP A 286 -1.10 13.80 5.72
N ILE A 287 -1.68 12.61 5.85
CA ILE A 287 -1.86 11.92 7.15
C ILE A 287 -0.50 11.71 7.84
N ALA A 288 0.53 11.31 7.07
CA ALA A 288 1.85 11.05 7.61
C ALA A 288 2.50 12.26 8.29
N THR A 289 2.11 13.50 7.94
CA THR A 289 2.59 14.73 8.59
C THR A 289 2.19 14.85 10.07
N ALA A 290 1.25 14.03 10.57
CA ALA A 290 0.90 13.97 11.99
C ALA A 290 1.93 13.22 12.85
N GLY A 291 2.79 12.39 12.24
CA GLY A 291 3.75 11.56 12.97
C GLY A 291 4.89 12.34 13.61
N ASP A 292 5.40 11.83 14.74
CA ASP A 292 6.64 12.30 15.34
C ASP A 292 7.86 11.80 14.58
N ARG A 293 7.72 10.62 13.96
CA ARG A 293 8.70 10.03 13.03
C ARG A 293 7.96 9.38 11.86
N ILE A 294 8.59 9.42 10.71
CA ILE A 294 8.12 8.78 9.48
C ILE A 294 9.15 7.76 9.04
N VAL A 295 8.76 6.49 9.01
CA VAL A 295 9.56 5.38 8.50
C VAL A 295 9.03 4.98 7.14
N ALA A 296 9.89 4.96 6.13
CA ALA A 296 9.54 4.56 4.78
C ALA A 296 10.38 3.35 4.36
N ASP A 297 9.72 2.29 3.89
CA ASP A 297 10.44 1.21 3.23
C ASP A 297 11.17 1.76 1.99
N PRO A 298 12.41 1.36 1.70
CA PRO A 298 13.13 1.85 0.52
C PRO A 298 12.33 1.76 -0.78
N LEU A 299 11.40 0.80 -0.89
CA LEU A 299 10.55 0.57 -2.06
C LEU A 299 9.13 1.13 -1.92
N SER A 300 8.79 1.78 -0.81
CA SER A 300 7.52 2.51 -0.67
C SER A 300 7.40 3.58 -1.74
N ILE A 301 6.20 3.77 -2.25
CA ILE A 301 5.89 4.90 -3.15
C ILE A 301 5.24 6.00 -2.31
N THR A 302 5.86 7.19 -2.30
CA THR A 302 5.43 8.29 -1.43
C THR A 302 5.57 9.67 -2.09
N GLY A 303 5.33 10.74 -1.33
CA GLY A 303 5.31 12.09 -1.86
C GLY A 303 3.99 12.42 -2.52
N SER A 304 3.98 12.68 -3.83
CA SER A 304 2.81 13.17 -4.56
C SER A 304 2.17 14.41 -3.89
N ILE A 305 3.01 15.27 -3.28
CA ILE A 305 2.61 16.51 -2.62
C ILE A 305 2.14 17.49 -3.69
N GLY A 306 0.86 17.46 -3.96
CA GLY A 306 0.18 18.20 -5.00
C GLY A 306 -1.31 17.95 -4.94
N VAL A 307 -2.11 18.84 -5.53
CA VAL A 307 -3.57 18.81 -5.45
C VAL A 307 -4.16 18.93 -6.84
N PHE A 308 -5.28 18.32 -7.08
CA PHE A 308 -6.11 18.58 -8.25
C PHE A 308 -7.59 18.54 -7.88
N ALA A 309 -8.38 19.23 -8.67
CA ALA A 309 -9.83 19.10 -8.73
C ALA A 309 -10.21 18.73 -10.16
N MET A 310 -11.25 17.94 -10.31
CA MET A 310 -11.73 17.48 -11.59
C MET A 310 -13.24 17.61 -11.64
N SER A 311 -13.76 18.12 -12.74
CA SER A 311 -15.18 18.13 -13.08
C SER A 311 -15.41 17.45 -14.42
N VAL A 312 -16.53 16.77 -14.54
CA VAL A 312 -16.98 16.15 -15.80
C VAL A 312 -18.27 16.80 -16.21
N HIS A 313 -18.35 17.25 -17.46
CA HIS A 313 -19.58 17.82 -17.99
C HIS A 313 -19.92 17.23 -19.37
N ALA A 314 -21.22 17.20 -19.66
CA ALA A 314 -21.78 16.56 -20.85
C ALA A 314 -22.33 17.60 -21.83
N GLU A 315 -21.70 18.79 -21.94
CA GLU A 315 -22.16 19.84 -22.84
C GLU A 315 -22.08 19.41 -24.29
N GLY A 316 -20.97 18.78 -24.70
CA GLY A 316 -20.79 18.24 -26.04
C GLY A 316 -21.82 17.16 -26.38
N LEU A 317 -22.08 16.22 -25.47
CA LEU A 317 -23.12 15.21 -25.64
C LEU A 317 -24.51 15.83 -25.79
N ARG A 318 -24.83 16.82 -24.96
CA ARG A 318 -26.10 17.55 -25.03
C ARG A 318 -26.29 18.24 -26.38
N GLU A 319 -25.23 18.86 -26.89
CA GLU A 319 -25.25 19.55 -28.21
C GLU A 319 -25.41 18.57 -29.36
N GLU A 320 -24.70 17.47 -29.32
CA GLU A 320 -24.79 16.38 -30.30
C GLU A 320 -26.22 15.80 -30.37
N LEU A 321 -26.82 15.56 -29.22
CA LEU A 321 -28.21 15.09 -29.09
C LEU A 321 -29.25 16.18 -29.39
N LYS A 322 -28.84 17.42 -29.68
CA LYS A 322 -29.72 18.59 -29.94
C LYS A 322 -30.70 18.87 -28.80
N VAL A 323 -30.28 18.62 -27.56
CA VAL A 323 -31.06 18.87 -26.38
C VAL A 323 -30.83 20.33 -25.96
N GLY A 324 -31.89 21.15 -26.02
CA GLY A 324 -31.87 22.58 -25.58
C GLY A 324 -31.69 22.67 -24.06
N ARG A 325 -31.04 23.76 -23.59
CA ARG A 325 -30.94 24.11 -22.19
C ARG A 325 -31.45 25.54 -21.97
N GLY A 326 -32.28 25.72 -20.97
CA GLY A 326 -32.80 27.03 -20.59
C GLY A 326 -33.35 27.01 -19.17
N GLY A 327 -33.32 28.19 -18.53
CA GLY A 327 -33.83 28.33 -17.16
C GLY A 327 -33.47 29.69 -16.58
N TYR A 328 -34.05 29.98 -15.42
CA TYR A 328 -33.76 31.18 -14.63
C TYR A 328 -32.76 30.86 -13.52
N ARG A 329 -31.82 31.76 -13.26
CA ARG A 329 -30.85 31.68 -12.18
C ARG A 329 -30.99 32.90 -11.27
N THR A 330 -31.11 32.69 -9.99
CA THR A 330 -31.20 33.79 -8.99
C THR A 330 -29.87 34.47 -8.75
N THR A 331 -28.77 33.73 -8.94
CA THR A 331 -27.39 34.24 -8.78
C THR A 331 -26.48 33.64 -9.85
N PRO A 332 -25.31 34.24 -10.13
CA PRO A 332 -24.31 33.66 -11.05
C PRO A 332 -23.79 32.29 -10.63
N LEU A 333 -23.90 31.92 -9.35
CA LEU A 333 -23.41 30.66 -8.78
C LEU A 333 -24.50 29.58 -8.63
N ALA A 334 -25.75 29.88 -8.98
CA ALA A 334 -26.87 28.95 -8.76
C ALA A 334 -26.74 27.64 -9.57
N ASP A 335 -25.90 27.63 -10.58
CA ASP A 335 -25.64 26.48 -11.47
C ASP A 335 -24.26 25.82 -11.22
N PHE A 336 -23.60 26.19 -10.13
CA PHE A 336 -22.28 25.64 -9.76
C PHE A 336 -22.33 24.12 -9.67
N GLY A 337 -21.39 23.42 -10.35
CA GLY A 337 -21.31 21.96 -10.38
C GLY A 337 -22.37 21.28 -11.26
N ASN A 338 -23.04 22.00 -12.17
CA ASN A 338 -24.02 21.41 -13.07
C ASN A 338 -23.32 20.57 -14.16
N PRO A 339 -23.47 19.23 -14.17
CA PRO A 339 -22.77 18.37 -15.12
C PRO A 339 -23.28 18.49 -16.57
N ALA A 340 -24.39 19.20 -16.80
CA ALA A 340 -24.96 19.40 -18.15
C ALA A 340 -24.36 20.59 -18.91
N ALA A 341 -23.40 21.30 -18.32
CA ALA A 341 -22.71 22.43 -18.92
C ALA A 341 -21.28 22.57 -18.46
N ALA A 342 -20.44 23.17 -19.31
CA ALA A 342 -19.10 23.59 -18.95
C ALA A 342 -19.13 24.58 -17.78
N PRO A 343 -18.17 24.53 -16.85
CA PRO A 343 -18.05 25.50 -15.78
C PRO A 343 -17.87 26.91 -16.31
N GLY A 344 -18.54 27.88 -15.67
CA GLY A 344 -18.37 29.30 -16.00
C GLY A 344 -17.07 29.86 -15.41
N ASP A 345 -16.65 31.06 -15.87
CA ASP A 345 -15.40 31.71 -15.42
C ASP A 345 -15.36 31.95 -13.90
N VAL A 346 -16.49 32.23 -13.26
CA VAL A 346 -16.56 32.40 -11.81
C VAL A 346 -16.29 31.07 -11.10
N GLU A 347 -16.90 30.02 -11.61
CA GLU A 347 -16.74 28.66 -11.10
C GLU A 347 -15.28 28.18 -11.22
N ARG A 348 -14.66 28.34 -12.40
CA ARG A 348 -13.24 28.03 -12.62
C ARG A 348 -12.35 28.77 -11.63
N ARG A 349 -12.53 30.09 -11.45
CA ARG A 349 -11.72 30.84 -10.47
C ARG A 349 -11.91 30.36 -9.04
N LEU A 350 -13.11 29.92 -8.65
CA LEU A 350 -13.34 29.35 -7.31
C LEU A 350 -12.64 28.02 -7.13
N ILE A 351 -12.70 27.14 -8.12
CA ILE A 351 -12.01 25.84 -8.11
C ILE A 351 -10.50 26.05 -8.07
N GLU A 352 -9.94 26.88 -8.94
CA GLU A 352 -8.52 27.22 -8.99
C GLU A 352 -8.02 27.80 -7.67
N GLY A 353 -8.81 28.73 -7.09
CA GLY A 353 -8.51 29.29 -5.77
C GLY A 353 -8.54 28.25 -4.66
N GLY A 354 -9.47 27.29 -4.73
CA GLY A 354 -9.53 26.14 -3.82
C GLY A 354 -8.30 25.25 -3.93
N VAL A 355 -7.96 24.81 -5.14
CA VAL A 355 -6.78 23.98 -5.42
C VAL A 355 -5.49 24.66 -4.96
N SER A 356 -5.34 25.95 -5.26
CA SER A 356 -4.16 26.74 -4.87
C SER A 356 -4.01 26.85 -3.35
N ARG A 357 -5.10 27.11 -2.63
CA ARG A 357 -5.09 27.16 -1.15
C ARG A 357 -4.74 25.80 -0.56
N THR A 358 -5.42 24.74 -1.00
CA THR A 358 -5.16 23.38 -0.49
C THR A 358 -3.71 22.96 -0.74
N TYR A 359 -3.13 23.34 -1.88
CA TYR A 359 -1.70 23.05 -2.15
C TYR A 359 -0.77 23.86 -1.24
N ALA A 360 -1.08 25.13 -0.99
CA ALA A 360 -0.32 25.95 -0.05
C ALA A 360 -0.39 25.38 1.39
N ASP A 361 -1.57 24.95 1.83
CA ASP A 361 -1.78 24.31 3.12
C ASP A 361 -0.99 22.98 3.21
N PHE A 362 -1.02 22.16 2.16
CA PHE A 362 -0.24 20.92 2.12
C PHE A 362 1.26 21.18 2.27
N LYS A 363 1.80 22.14 1.51
CA LYS A 363 3.22 22.52 1.64
C LYS A 363 3.56 23.03 3.04
N LYS A 364 2.69 23.81 3.65
CA LYS A 364 2.88 24.31 5.01
C LYS A 364 2.91 23.17 6.03
N LEU A 365 1.98 22.22 5.96
CA LEU A 365 1.96 21.04 6.83
C LEU A 365 3.24 20.22 6.69
N VAL A 366 3.72 20.01 5.47
CA VAL A 366 4.99 19.31 5.23
C VAL A 366 6.16 20.10 5.80
N ALA A 367 6.22 21.42 5.55
CA ALA A 367 7.26 22.29 6.06
C ALA A 367 7.35 22.23 7.61
N GLU A 368 6.22 22.32 8.30
CA GLU A 368 6.11 22.20 9.75
C GLU A 368 6.51 20.80 10.24
N SER A 369 5.98 19.75 9.64
CA SER A 369 6.25 18.36 10.03
C SER A 369 7.72 17.95 9.80
N ARG A 370 8.34 18.47 8.74
CA ARG A 370 9.71 18.10 8.34
C ARG A 370 10.77 19.11 8.73
N ASN A 371 10.39 20.21 9.39
CA ASN A 371 11.27 21.33 9.74
C ASN A 371 12.03 21.86 8.51
N MET A 372 11.30 22.09 7.43
CA MET A 372 11.79 22.61 6.15
C MET A 372 11.15 23.98 5.87
N SER A 373 11.78 24.80 5.04
CA SER A 373 11.09 25.95 4.47
C SER A 373 10.08 25.53 3.41
N VAL A 374 9.07 26.37 3.12
CA VAL A 374 8.08 26.10 2.09
C VAL A 374 8.75 26.00 0.70
N GLU A 375 9.82 26.74 0.46
CA GLU A 375 10.61 26.72 -0.76
C GLU A 375 11.40 25.41 -0.91
N GLU A 376 11.90 24.84 0.21
CA GLU A 376 12.53 23.51 0.21
C GLU A 376 11.52 22.43 -0.10
N VAL A 377 10.34 22.50 0.52
CA VAL A 377 9.22 21.60 0.21
C VAL A 377 8.83 21.71 -1.26
N GLU A 378 8.71 22.93 -1.82
CA GLU A 378 8.33 23.11 -3.23
C GLU A 378 9.28 22.38 -4.19
N ARG A 379 10.59 22.35 -3.91
CA ARG A 379 11.59 21.65 -4.74
C ARG A 379 11.36 20.14 -4.84
N VAL A 380 10.79 19.53 -3.80
CA VAL A 380 10.54 18.07 -3.72
C VAL A 380 9.07 17.70 -3.84
N ALA A 381 8.19 18.71 -3.87
CA ALA A 381 6.74 18.59 -4.03
C ALA A 381 6.31 18.55 -5.50
N GLN A 382 5.46 19.45 -5.89
CA GLN A 382 4.89 19.59 -7.24
C GLN A 382 4.19 18.34 -7.78
N GLY A 383 3.67 17.51 -6.89
CA GLY A 383 3.03 16.25 -7.25
C GLY A 383 4.00 15.12 -7.61
N ARG A 384 5.32 15.30 -7.43
CA ARG A 384 6.32 14.26 -7.67
C ARG A 384 6.14 13.08 -6.73
N VAL A 385 6.36 11.91 -7.31
CA VAL A 385 6.37 10.62 -6.59
C VAL A 385 7.82 10.20 -6.37
N TRP A 386 8.10 9.66 -5.20
CA TRP A 386 9.43 9.24 -4.77
C TRP A 386 9.40 7.82 -4.22
N THR A 387 10.51 7.08 -4.32
CA THR A 387 10.70 5.89 -3.48
C THR A 387 10.93 6.31 -2.03
N GLY A 388 10.68 5.39 -1.08
CA GLY A 388 10.97 5.67 0.33
C GLY A 388 12.45 6.00 0.57
N ALA A 389 13.37 5.39 -0.19
CA ALA A 389 14.78 5.74 -0.13
C ALA A 389 15.07 7.17 -0.60
N GLN A 390 14.42 7.61 -1.68
CA GLN A 390 14.51 8.99 -2.16
C GLN A 390 13.84 9.95 -1.15
N ALA A 391 12.71 9.56 -0.56
CA ALA A 391 12.02 10.37 0.44
C ALA A 391 12.91 10.66 1.66
N VAL A 392 13.62 9.66 2.18
CA VAL A 392 14.60 9.86 3.26
C VAL A 392 15.72 10.80 2.83
N LYS A 393 16.25 10.61 1.62
CA LYS A 393 17.30 11.49 1.05
C LYS A 393 16.86 12.95 0.96
N PHE A 394 15.58 13.19 0.68
CA PHE A 394 15.03 14.54 0.52
C PHE A 394 14.41 15.10 1.82
N GLY A 395 14.54 14.42 2.94
CA GLY A 395 14.01 14.86 4.23
C GLY A 395 12.50 14.66 4.40
N LEU A 396 11.85 13.96 3.48
CA LEU A 396 10.42 13.65 3.54
C LEU A 396 10.08 12.48 4.46
N ALA A 397 11.07 11.69 4.88
CA ALA A 397 10.96 10.65 5.90
C ALA A 397 12.21 10.65 6.78
N ASP A 398 12.12 10.10 8.00
CA ASP A 398 13.20 10.12 9.00
C ASP A 398 14.13 8.92 8.86
N ALA A 399 13.58 7.75 8.52
CA ALA A 399 14.34 6.52 8.45
C ALA A 399 13.85 5.60 7.33
N GLN A 400 14.78 4.77 6.83
CA GLN A 400 14.44 3.66 5.95
C GLN A 400 14.13 2.42 6.79
N GLY A 401 12.99 1.78 6.54
CA GLY A 401 12.61 0.54 7.21
C GLY A 401 11.18 0.15 6.93
N GLY A 402 10.84 -1.07 7.36
CA GLY A 402 9.47 -1.57 7.33
C GLY A 402 8.75 -1.33 8.67
N LEU A 403 7.69 -2.09 8.88
CA LEU A 403 6.91 -2.03 10.11
C LEU A 403 7.74 -2.34 11.36
N ASP A 404 8.69 -3.26 11.28
CA ASP A 404 9.59 -3.61 12.39
C ASP A 404 10.49 -2.46 12.84
N GLU A 405 10.97 -1.61 11.91
CA GLU A 405 11.69 -0.39 12.27
C GLU A 405 10.77 0.62 12.95
N ALA A 406 9.54 0.77 12.44
CA ALA A 406 8.55 1.65 13.05
C ALA A 406 8.21 1.20 14.49
N LEU A 407 8.04 -0.10 14.71
CA LEU A 407 7.80 -0.65 16.05
C LEU A 407 8.99 -0.42 16.99
N ARG A 408 10.23 -0.63 16.51
CA ARG A 408 11.45 -0.34 17.31
C ARG A 408 11.54 1.15 17.67
N LEU A 409 11.21 2.03 16.73
CA LEU A 409 11.15 3.47 16.99
C LEU A 409 10.06 3.82 17.99
N ALA A 410 8.87 3.23 17.85
CA ALA A 410 7.76 3.44 18.79
C ALA A 410 8.15 3.04 20.22
N CYS A 411 8.73 1.85 20.40
CA CYS A 411 9.24 1.42 21.71
C CYS A 411 10.29 2.40 22.27
N ARG A 412 11.24 2.85 21.43
CA ARG A 412 12.29 3.77 21.86
C ARG A 412 11.74 5.14 22.28
N GLU A 413 10.84 5.72 21.48
CA GLU A 413 10.25 7.02 21.78
C GLU A 413 9.32 6.94 23.02
N ALA A 414 8.65 5.81 23.24
CA ALA A 414 7.84 5.53 24.42
C ALA A 414 8.68 5.05 25.63
N LYS A 415 10.00 4.89 25.48
CA LYS A 415 10.92 4.35 26.51
C LYS A 415 10.55 2.95 26.99
N LEU A 416 9.97 2.13 26.09
CA LEU A 416 9.64 0.74 26.35
C LEU A 416 10.81 -0.18 25.97
N PRO A 417 11.07 -1.24 26.73
CA PRO A 417 11.97 -2.31 26.29
C PRO A 417 11.36 -3.00 25.07
N ALA A 418 12.08 -3.00 23.94
CA ALA A 418 11.57 -3.58 22.67
C ALA A 418 11.20 -5.06 22.79
N GLU A 419 11.82 -5.78 23.73
CA GLU A 419 11.63 -7.22 23.96
C GLU A 419 10.37 -7.52 24.79
N THR A 420 9.84 -6.55 25.52
CA THR A 420 8.71 -6.73 26.45
C THR A 420 7.44 -6.03 25.98
N ALA A 421 7.52 -5.12 25.02
CA ALA A 421 6.35 -4.46 24.47
C ALA A 421 5.55 -5.43 23.60
N SER A 422 4.29 -5.64 23.94
CA SER A 422 3.36 -6.34 23.07
C SER A 422 2.83 -5.44 21.96
N VAL A 423 2.40 -6.04 20.87
CA VAL A 423 1.82 -5.32 19.73
C VAL A 423 0.33 -5.63 19.67
N LEU A 424 -0.49 -4.60 19.78
CA LEU A 424 -1.93 -4.68 19.55
C LEU A 424 -2.22 -4.28 18.11
N TRP A 425 -2.90 -5.12 17.37
CA TRP A 425 -3.30 -4.86 16.00
C TRP A 425 -4.73 -4.34 15.95
N GLU A 426 -4.90 -3.17 15.37
CA GLU A 426 -6.20 -2.53 15.18
C GLU A 426 -6.46 -2.36 13.66
N PRO A 427 -6.95 -3.39 12.98
CA PRO A 427 -7.31 -3.27 11.57
C PRO A 427 -8.57 -2.43 11.42
N VAL A 428 -8.52 -1.43 10.56
CA VAL A 428 -9.71 -0.68 10.17
C VAL A 428 -10.54 -1.56 9.25
N ASP A 429 -11.73 -1.93 9.68
CA ASP A 429 -12.69 -2.65 8.85
C ASP A 429 -13.35 -1.69 7.86
N THR A 430 -12.81 -1.61 6.65
CA THR A 430 -13.34 -0.79 5.54
C THR A 430 -14.51 -1.44 4.82
N SER A 431 -14.96 -2.62 5.24
CA SER A 431 -16.11 -3.29 4.65
C SER A 431 -17.42 -2.59 5.07
N TRP A 432 -18.51 -2.82 4.29
CA TRP A 432 -19.85 -2.37 4.67
C TRP A 432 -20.28 -2.91 6.04
N ARG A 433 -19.70 -4.02 6.50
CA ARG A 433 -19.90 -4.61 7.82
C ARG A 433 -19.23 -3.79 8.93
N GLY A 434 -18.04 -3.24 8.65
CA GLY A 434 -17.37 -2.29 9.56
C GLY A 434 -18.15 -0.99 9.69
N ALA A 435 -18.64 -0.44 8.59
CA ALA A 435 -19.52 0.72 8.60
C ALA A 435 -20.81 0.47 9.37
N LEU A 436 -21.42 -0.72 9.23
CA LEU A 436 -22.60 -1.12 9.99
C LEU A 436 -22.28 -1.33 11.48
N ARG A 437 -21.12 -1.90 11.81
CA ARG A 437 -20.65 -2.05 13.20
C ARG A 437 -20.47 -0.69 13.86
N ALA A 438 -19.80 0.25 13.19
CA ALA A 438 -19.62 1.62 13.66
C ALA A 438 -20.97 2.35 13.86
N LEU A 439 -21.93 2.15 12.95
CA LEU A 439 -23.28 2.69 13.08
C LEU A 439 -24.03 2.10 14.29
N LEU A 440 -23.83 0.82 14.58
CA LEU A 440 -24.50 0.12 15.68
C LEU A 440 -23.85 0.37 17.05
N GLN A 441 -22.58 0.71 17.10
CA GLN A 441 -21.87 1.11 18.33
C GLN A 441 -22.28 2.51 18.80
N ASN A 442 -22.68 3.41 17.89
CA ASN A 442 -23.23 4.71 18.25
C ASN A 442 -24.68 4.63 18.75
N ARG A 443 -24.85 4.37 20.04
CA ARG A 443 -26.04 4.60 20.91
C ARG A 443 -27.39 3.92 20.62
N ALA A 444 -27.61 3.22 19.51
CA ALA A 444 -28.86 2.50 19.26
C ALA A 444 -28.69 0.96 19.16
N GLY A 445 -27.48 0.45 19.28
CA GLY A 445 -27.12 -0.88 18.79
C GLY A 445 -26.95 -2.01 19.79
N ALA A 446 -26.96 -1.79 21.09
CA ALA A 446 -26.69 -2.86 22.05
C ALA A 446 -27.67 -4.06 21.97
N ALA A 447 -28.89 -3.83 21.51
CA ALA A 447 -29.87 -4.90 21.32
C ALA A 447 -29.75 -5.63 19.97
N VAL A 448 -29.36 -4.91 18.89
CA VAL A 448 -29.19 -5.46 17.54
C VAL A 448 -27.84 -6.17 17.40
N GLY A 449 -26.80 -5.68 18.10
CA GLY A 449 -25.48 -6.31 18.12
C GLY A 449 -25.50 -7.76 18.60
N LYS A 450 -26.25 -8.06 19.67
CA LYS A 450 -26.41 -9.43 20.19
C LYS A 450 -27.10 -10.38 19.19
N VAL A 451 -28.06 -9.90 18.41
CA VAL A 451 -28.76 -10.73 17.41
C VAL A 451 -27.84 -11.02 16.21
N LEU A 452 -26.99 -10.05 15.83
CA LEU A 452 -26.01 -10.23 14.75
C LEU A 452 -24.84 -11.14 15.16
N GLU A 453 -24.38 -11.09 16.41
CA GLU A 453 -23.37 -12.01 16.96
C GLU A 453 -23.86 -13.47 16.95
N VAL A 454 -25.11 -13.72 17.36
CA VAL A 454 -25.70 -15.04 17.28
C VAL A 454 -25.82 -15.55 15.83
N ARG A 455 -26.16 -14.68 14.89
CA ARG A 455 -26.24 -15.04 13.47
C ARG A 455 -24.85 -15.29 12.86
N GLN A 456 -23.83 -14.51 13.22
CA GLN A 456 -22.44 -14.74 12.77
C GLN A 456 -21.88 -16.06 13.32
N THR A 457 -22.21 -16.40 14.56
CA THR A 457 -21.81 -17.68 15.17
C THR A 457 -22.49 -18.85 14.46
N LEU A 458 -23.77 -18.72 14.10
CA LEU A 458 -24.51 -19.72 13.33
C LEU A 458 -24.00 -19.86 11.87
N ASP A 459 -23.68 -18.75 11.21
CA ASP A 459 -23.10 -18.73 9.86
C ASP A 459 -21.69 -19.32 9.85
N ALA A 460 -20.89 -19.09 10.88
CA ALA A 460 -19.58 -19.69 11.06
C ALA A 460 -19.65 -21.21 11.30
N LEU A 461 -20.61 -21.65 12.11
CA LEU A 461 -20.85 -23.07 12.40
C LEU A 461 -21.38 -23.82 11.17
N THR A 462 -22.23 -23.18 10.35
CA THR A 462 -22.72 -23.77 9.10
C THR A 462 -21.67 -23.74 7.97
N ALA A 463 -20.76 -22.77 7.96
CA ALA A 463 -19.65 -22.70 7.00
C ALA A 463 -18.55 -23.73 7.26
N GLN A 464 -18.37 -24.17 8.51
CA GLN A 464 -17.40 -25.21 8.86
C GLN A 464 -17.86 -26.63 8.47
N SER A 465 -19.15 -26.86 8.25
CA SER A 465 -19.65 -28.21 7.96
C SER A 465 -19.53 -28.66 6.49
N ASN A 466 -19.14 -27.80 5.54
CA ASN A 466 -19.16 -28.12 4.09
C ASN A 466 -18.04 -27.47 3.27
N ARG A 467 -16.79 -27.43 3.74
CA ARG A 467 -15.67 -27.06 2.87
C ARG A 467 -14.57 -28.11 2.87
N PRO A 468 -14.26 -28.73 1.72
CA PRO A 468 -12.95 -29.31 1.51
C PRO A 468 -11.93 -28.15 1.56
N LEU A 469 -10.79 -28.39 2.21
CA LEU A 469 -9.66 -27.46 2.31
C LEU A 469 -9.29 -26.92 0.92
N ALA A 470 -9.78 -25.76 0.58
CA ALA A 470 -9.46 -25.05 -0.65
C ALA A 470 -8.53 -23.89 -0.31
N TRP A 471 -7.34 -24.05 -0.78
CA TRP A 471 -6.32 -23.09 -1.04
C TRP A 471 -6.93 -21.78 -1.59
N ALA A 472 -6.65 -20.65 -0.94
CA ALA A 472 -7.04 -19.34 -1.46
C ALA A 472 -5.94 -18.87 -2.42
N PRO A 473 -6.23 -18.65 -3.70
CA PRO A 473 -5.30 -17.97 -4.59
C PRO A 473 -5.25 -16.49 -4.20
N PHE A 474 -4.08 -15.99 -3.90
CA PHE A 474 -3.78 -14.57 -3.92
C PHE A 474 -3.86 -14.13 -5.39
N GLU A 475 -4.88 -13.40 -5.78
CA GLU A 475 -4.82 -12.60 -7.00
C GLU A 475 -3.99 -11.34 -6.70
N PRO A 476 -2.87 -11.11 -7.40
CA PRO A 476 -2.18 -9.84 -7.29
C PRO A 476 -2.97 -8.81 -8.10
N ALA A 477 -3.61 -7.88 -7.44
CA ALA A 477 -3.84 -6.58 -8.06
C ALA A 477 -2.45 -5.93 -8.29
N LEU A 478 -2.24 -5.49 -9.52
CA LEU A 478 -1.07 -4.87 -10.13
C LEU A 478 -0.32 -3.86 -9.25
#